data_282fd5b01ab5075adfdc54b7f8adafdd
#
_entry.id   282fd5b01ab5075adfdc54b7f8adafdd
#
_cell.length_a   1.000
_cell.length_b   1.000
_cell.length_c   1.000
_cell.angle_alpha   90.00
_cell.angle_beta   90.00
_cell.angle_gamma   90.00
#
_symmetry.space_group_name_H-M   'P 1'
#
loop_
_entity.id
_entity.type
_entity.pdbx_description
1 polymer ?
#
loop_
_entity_poly.entity_id
_entity_poly.type
_entity_poly.pdbx_seq_one_letter_code
_entity_poly.pdbx_strand_id
1 'polypeptide(L)'
;GMNFGLCGKTIHAHRRNVVKPLKQMLKSRNYEVVDILNENVLIIQKTYIKPDGTIKKSVNYFYIFGGGDESSQDTIQGITLAGCLFDEVALMPESFVQQATARCSIDGAKFWFSCNPDNPFHWFKKDWIEKAELKKVLYLHFTMDDNLSLSKEVKERYKSLYTGIFYKRFILGFCIFVPSH
;
A
#
# COMPACT_ATOMS: atom_id res chain seq x y z
N GLY A 1 0.96 17.46 -13.93
CA GLY A 1 1.14 16.49 -12.84
C GLY A 1 0.34 15.23 -13.07
N MET A 2 0.70 14.18 -12.37
CA MET A 2 0.01 12.90 -12.44
C MET A 2 -0.77 12.69 -11.15
N ASN A 3 -1.87 11.91 -11.24
CA ASN A 3 -2.66 11.51 -10.10
C ASN A 3 -2.26 10.09 -9.67
N PHE A 4 -2.19 9.86 -8.37
CA PHE A 4 -1.89 8.56 -7.76
C PHE A 4 -2.93 8.25 -6.68
N GLY A 5 -3.21 6.98 -6.45
CA GLY A 5 -4.07 6.52 -5.37
C GLY A 5 -3.25 6.02 -4.18
N LEU A 6 -3.63 6.44 -2.98
CA LEU A 6 -3.18 5.89 -1.71
C LEU A 6 -4.39 5.24 -1.04
N CYS A 7 -4.47 3.92 -1.09
CA CYS A 7 -5.63 3.16 -0.68
C CYS A 7 -5.36 2.41 0.63
N GLY A 8 -6.21 2.59 1.61
CA GLY A 8 -6.20 1.87 2.88
C GLY A 8 -7.62 1.43 3.26
N LYS A 9 -7.77 0.54 4.24
CA LYS A 9 -9.10 0.11 4.71
C LYS A 9 -9.97 1.30 5.14
N THR A 10 -9.41 2.23 5.90
CA THR A 10 -10.06 3.49 6.27
C THR A 10 -9.11 4.66 6.05
N ILE A 11 -9.65 5.81 5.65
CA ILE A 11 -8.85 7.04 5.45
C ILE A 11 -8.10 7.41 6.73
N HIS A 12 -8.75 7.31 7.90
CA HIS A 12 -8.15 7.69 9.18
C HIS A 12 -6.94 6.82 9.54
N ALA A 13 -7.06 5.50 9.46
CA ALA A 13 -5.95 4.58 9.73
C ALA A 13 -4.82 4.76 8.72
N HIS A 14 -5.16 4.90 7.44
CA HIS A 14 -4.18 5.10 6.37
C HIS A 14 -3.41 6.42 6.52
N ARG A 15 -4.10 7.51 6.89
CA ARG A 15 -3.44 8.79 7.21
C ARG A 15 -2.44 8.66 8.36
N ARG A 16 -2.79 7.93 9.40
CA ARG A 16 -1.91 7.71 10.56
C ARG A 16 -0.71 6.83 10.21
N ASN A 17 -0.95 5.72 9.53
CA ASN A 17 0.05 4.65 9.35
C ASN A 17 0.96 4.87 8.14
N VAL A 18 0.46 5.49 7.07
CA VAL A 18 1.18 5.68 5.81
C VAL A 18 1.44 7.15 5.51
N VAL A 19 0.39 7.98 5.49
CA VAL A 19 0.50 9.37 5.03
C VAL A 19 1.39 10.21 5.94
N LYS A 20 1.26 10.08 7.26
CA LYS A 20 2.08 10.83 8.23
C LYS A 20 3.57 10.50 8.11
N PRO A 21 4.01 9.22 8.12
CA PRO A 21 5.41 8.86 7.86
C PRO A 21 5.90 9.30 6.48
N LEU A 22 5.08 9.14 5.44
CA LEU A 22 5.40 9.57 4.08
C LEU A 22 5.70 11.07 4.02
N LYS A 23 4.88 11.90 4.64
CA LYS A 23 5.09 13.36 4.71
C LYS A 23 6.42 13.71 5.39
N GLN A 24 6.77 13.03 6.48
CA GLN A 24 8.04 13.23 7.18
C GLN A 24 9.24 12.85 6.29
N MET A 25 9.18 11.69 5.65
CA MET A 25 10.22 11.22 4.74
C MET A 25 10.40 12.14 3.53
N LEU A 26 9.31 12.63 2.94
CA LEU A 26 9.37 13.54 1.79
C LEU A 26 9.99 14.90 2.17
N LYS A 27 9.61 15.45 3.33
CA LYS A 27 10.20 16.69 3.84
C LYS A 27 11.70 16.57 4.08
N SER A 28 12.16 15.44 4.65
CA SER A 28 13.61 15.21 4.86
C SER A 28 14.40 15.07 3.55
N ARG A 29 13.71 14.85 2.42
CA ARG A 29 14.30 14.78 1.06
C ARG A 29 14.05 16.04 0.22
N ASN A 30 13.69 17.15 0.87
CA ASN A 30 13.44 18.45 0.23
C ASN A 30 12.28 18.41 -0.80
N TYR A 31 11.23 17.64 -0.51
CA TYR A 31 9.95 17.78 -1.21
C TYR A 31 9.04 18.74 -0.46
N GLU A 32 8.35 19.59 -1.20
CA GLU A 32 7.24 20.38 -0.68
C GLU A 32 5.99 19.52 -0.67
N VAL A 33 5.28 19.47 0.47
CA VAL A 33 4.06 18.68 0.64
C VAL A 33 2.96 19.54 1.19
N VAL A 34 1.87 19.68 0.43
CA VAL A 34 0.62 20.32 0.85
C VAL A 34 -0.41 19.24 1.09
N ASP A 35 -1.08 19.26 2.24
CA ASP A 35 -2.10 18.29 2.65
C ASP A 35 -3.46 18.98 2.72
N ILE A 36 -4.33 18.69 1.75
CA ILE A 36 -5.69 19.22 1.67
C ILE A 36 -6.62 18.21 2.34
N LEU A 37 -6.87 18.41 3.63
CA LEU A 37 -7.56 17.44 4.49
C LEU A 37 -9.02 17.21 4.08
N ASN A 38 -9.76 18.25 3.70
CA ASN A 38 -11.16 18.16 3.28
C ASN A 38 -11.36 17.44 1.95
N GLU A 39 -10.35 17.43 1.09
CA GLU A 39 -10.38 16.75 -0.22
C GLU A 39 -9.67 15.40 -0.19
N ASN A 40 -9.01 15.05 0.91
CA ASN A 40 -8.17 13.86 1.03
C ASN A 40 -7.08 13.77 -0.05
N VAL A 41 -6.40 14.89 -0.32
CA VAL A 41 -5.36 14.98 -1.36
C VAL A 41 -4.05 15.48 -0.76
N LEU A 42 -2.94 14.82 -1.11
CA LEU A 42 -1.59 15.35 -0.93
C LEU A 42 -1.08 15.87 -2.26
N ILE A 43 -0.62 17.12 -2.28
CA ILE A 43 0.12 17.67 -3.41
C ILE A 43 1.60 17.56 -3.05
N ILE A 44 2.35 16.80 -3.83
CA ILE A 44 3.78 16.61 -3.64
C ILE A 44 4.50 17.27 -4.81
N GLN A 45 5.42 18.18 -4.50
CA GLN A 45 6.14 18.92 -5.50
C GLN A 45 7.64 19.01 -5.19
N LYS A 46 8.42 19.06 -6.25
CA LYS A 46 9.88 19.25 -6.19
C LYS A 46 10.36 20.10 -7.32
N THR A 47 11.18 21.07 -6.99
CA THR A 47 11.94 21.86 -7.96
C THR A 47 13.32 21.22 -8.14
N TYR A 48 13.75 21.05 -9.36
CA TYR A 48 15.07 20.53 -9.70
C TYR A 48 15.65 21.25 -10.92
N ILE A 49 16.97 21.23 -11.01
CA ILE A 49 17.71 21.82 -12.12
C ILE A 49 18.06 20.69 -13.08
N LYS A 50 17.69 20.84 -14.35
CA LYS A 50 18.06 19.89 -15.41
C LYS A 50 19.56 20.05 -15.75
N PRO A 51 20.16 19.05 -16.45
CA PRO A 51 21.53 19.12 -16.90
C PRO A 51 21.83 20.33 -17.80
N ASP A 52 20.83 20.86 -18.50
CA ASP A 52 20.93 22.07 -19.34
C ASP A 52 20.79 23.38 -18.55
N GLY A 53 20.75 23.33 -17.22
CA GLY A 53 20.58 24.50 -16.34
C GLY A 53 19.13 24.96 -16.18
N THR A 54 18.15 24.39 -16.89
CA THR A 54 16.75 24.80 -16.80
C THR A 54 16.14 24.35 -15.46
N ILE A 55 15.47 25.28 -14.78
CA ILE A 55 14.72 24.96 -13.55
C ILE A 55 13.37 24.36 -13.94
N LYS A 56 13.05 23.19 -13.39
CA LYS A 56 11.77 22.52 -13.59
C LYS A 56 11.11 22.22 -12.23
N LYS A 57 9.80 22.48 -12.16
CA LYS A 57 8.96 22.07 -11.03
C LYS A 57 8.10 20.87 -11.46
N SER A 58 8.18 19.78 -10.68
CA SER A 58 7.31 18.61 -10.82
C SER A 58 6.25 18.66 -9.72
N VAL A 59 5.00 18.42 -10.08
CA VAL A 59 3.86 18.42 -9.16
C VAL A 59 3.06 17.16 -9.43
N ASN A 60 2.72 16.39 -8.37
CA ASN A 60 1.85 15.23 -8.46
C ASN A 60 0.82 15.26 -7.34
N TYR A 61 -0.34 14.65 -7.60
CA TYR A 61 -1.49 14.60 -6.71
C TYR A 61 -1.70 13.19 -6.21
N PHE A 62 -1.78 13.01 -4.91
CA PHE A 62 -1.97 11.72 -4.26
C PHE A 62 -3.31 11.75 -3.52
N TYR A 63 -4.29 11.07 -4.08
CA TYR A 63 -5.64 10.95 -3.54
C TYR A 63 -5.69 9.83 -2.52
N ILE A 64 -6.25 10.09 -1.34
CA ILE A 64 -6.34 9.14 -0.24
C ILE A 64 -7.74 8.54 -0.23
N PHE A 65 -7.82 7.22 -0.45
CA PHE A 65 -9.07 6.48 -0.51
C PHE A 65 -9.21 5.52 0.67
N GLY A 66 -10.45 5.37 1.16
CA GLY A 66 -10.85 4.31 2.08
C GLY A 66 -11.56 3.21 1.30
N GLY A 67 -11.05 1.99 1.35
CA GLY A 67 -11.64 0.80 0.73
C GLY A 67 -12.17 -0.16 1.80
N GLY A 68 -13.08 0.32 2.67
CA GLY A 68 -13.56 -0.45 3.81
C GLY A 68 -14.72 -1.41 3.51
N ASP A 69 -15.47 -1.13 2.47
CA ASP A 69 -16.67 -1.87 2.06
C ASP A 69 -16.89 -1.81 0.54
N GLU A 70 -17.90 -2.54 0.05
CA GLU A 70 -18.23 -2.64 -1.38
C GLU A 70 -18.62 -1.29 -2.01
N SER A 71 -19.22 -0.38 -1.24
CA SER A 71 -19.61 0.96 -1.76
C SER A 71 -18.41 1.88 -1.97
N SER A 72 -17.27 1.55 -1.37
CA SER A 72 -16.05 2.34 -1.49
C SER A 72 -15.53 2.43 -2.92
N GLN A 73 -15.88 1.48 -3.79
CA GLN A 73 -15.52 1.53 -5.22
C GLN A 73 -16.06 2.80 -5.92
N ASP A 74 -17.17 3.36 -5.46
CA ASP A 74 -17.77 4.55 -6.07
C ASP A 74 -16.92 5.81 -5.84
N THR A 75 -16.15 5.83 -4.78
CA THR A 75 -15.28 6.98 -4.43
C THR A 75 -14.11 7.18 -5.39
N ILE A 76 -13.73 6.14 -6.13
CA ILE A 76 -12.60 6.16 -7.07
C ILE A 76 -13.05 6.29 -8.54
N GLN A 77 -14.35 6.43 -8.77
CA GLN A 77 -14.88 6.61 -10.12
C GLN A 77 -14.49 7.98 -10.71
N GLY A 78 -14.35 8.03 -12.04
CA GLY A 78 -14.12 9.27 -12.78
C GLY A 78 -12.70 9.83 -12.73
N ILE A 79 -11.78 9.22 -11.94
CA ILE A 79 -10.39 9.67 -11.89
C ILE A 79 -9.49 8.76 -12.76
N THR A 80 -8.49 9.36 -13.40
CA THR A 80 -7.42 8.64 -14.09
C THR A 80 -6.15 8.68 -13.25
N LEU A 81 -5.57 7.51 -12.98
CA LEU A 81 -4.42 7.35 -12.09
C LEU A 81 -3.19 6.85 -12.85
N ALA A 82 -2.02 7.30 -12.43
CA ALA A 82 -0.72 6.81 -12.89
C ALA A 82 -0.18 5.65 -12.02
N GLY A 83 -0.89 5.30 -10.98
CA GLY A 83 -0.58 4.17 -10.10
C GLY A 83 -1.30 4.25 -8.76
N CYS A 84 -1.32 3.11 -8.06
CA CYS A 84 -1.93 2.98 -6.74
C CYS A 84 -1.02 2.23 -5.77
N LEU A 85 -1.01 2.70 -4.52
CA LEU A 85 -0.52 1.94 -3.37
C LEU A 85 -1.73 1.42 -2.59
N PHE A 86 -1.77 0.11 -2.34
CA PHE A 86 -2.77 -0.54 -1.50
C PHE A 86 -2.11 -1.04 -0.22
N ASP A 87 -2.44 -0.41 0.89
CA ASP A 87 -1.91 -0.78 2.20
C ASP A 87 -2.85 -1.74 2.91
N GLU A 88 -2.32 -2.92 3.28
CA GLU A 88 -3.10 -4.04 3.82
C GLU A 88 -4.24 -4.48 2.89
N VAL A 89 -3.90 -4.75 1.61
CA VAL A 89 -4.88 -5.03 0.55
C VAL A 89 -5.85 -6.18 0.88
N ALA A 90 -5.46 -7.15 1.70
CA ALA A 90 -6.33 -8.23 2.16
C ALA A 90 -7.54 -7.75 3.00
N LEU A 91 -7.52 -6.53 3.50
CA LEU A 91 -8.63 -5.94 4.26
C LEU A 91 -9.62 -5.16 3.38
N MET A 92 -9.38 -5.10 2.06
CA MET A 92 -10.21 -4.38 1.10
C MET A 92 -11.07 -5.35 0.29
N PRO A 93 -12.31 -4.96 -0.09
CA PRO A 93 -13.10 -5.71 -1.05
C PRO A 93 -12.39 -5.84 -2.40
N GLU A 94 -12.56 -6.96 -3.04
CA GLU A 94 -12.01 -7.21 -4.38
C GLU A 94 -12.51 -6.18 -5.40
N SER A 95 -13.80 -5.83 -5.34
CA SER A 95 -14.45 -4.84 -6.21
C SER A 95 -13.76 -3.48 -6.15
N PHE A 96 -13.38 -3.00 -4.95
CA PHE A 96 -12.65 -1.75 -4.78
C PHE A 96 -11.28 -1.80 -5.45
N VAL A 97 -10.51 -2.88 -5.23
CA VAL A 97 -9.17 -3.02 -5.82
C VAL A 97 -9.23 -3.16 -7.34
N GLN A 98 -10.20 -3.91 -7.86
CA GLN A 98 -10.44 -4.02 -9.31
C GLN A 98 -10.79 -2.66 -9.91
N GLN A 99 -11.66 -1.89 -9.29
CA GLN A 99 -12.02 -0.55 -9.75
C GLN A 99 -10.81 0.38 -9.73
N ALA A 100 -10.03 0.40 -8.64
CA ALA A 100 -8.85 1.24 -8.51
C ALA A 100 -7.78 0.90 -9.56
N THR A 101 -7.51 -0.38 -9.79
CA THR A 101 -6.55 -0.82 -10.81
C THR A 101 -7.02 -0.50 -12.22
N ALA A 102 -8.33 -0.59 -12.51
CA ALA A 102 -8.91 -0.21 -13.79
C ALA A 102 -8.77 1.31 -14.09
N ARG A 103 -8.68 2.15 -13.06
CA ARG A 103 -8.42 3.60 -13.22
C ARG A 103 -6.97 3.94 -13.53
N CYS A 104 -6.04 3.00 -13.35
CA CYS A 104 -4.63 3.19 -13.68
C CYS A 104 -4.38 2.92 -15.17
N SER A 105 -4.93 3.77 -16.03
CA SER A 105 -4.92 3.62 -17.50
C SER A 105 -3.82 4.42 -18.21
N ILE A 106 -2.90 5.03 -17.46
CA ILE A 106 -1.75 5.74 -18.04
C ILE A 106 -0.64 4.71 -18.35
N ASP A 107 0.03 4.87 -19.47
CA ASP A 107 1.16 4.04 -19.86
C ASP A 107 2.23 4.02 -18.77
N GLY A 108 2.67 2.81 -18.40
CA GLY A 108 3.64 2.62 -17.32
C GLY A 108 3.06 2.75 -15.90
N ALA A 109 1.73 2.79 -15.75
CA ALA A 109 1.09 2.76 -14.44
C ALA A 109 1.54 1.55 -13.63
N LYS A 110 1.71 1.75 -12.31
CA LYS A 110 2.22 0.73 -11.40
C LYS A 110 1.32 0.56 -10.19
N PHE A 111 1.30 -0.68 -9.69
CA PHE A 111 0.61 -1.05 -8.47
C PHE A 111 1.60 -1.51 -7.43
N TRP A 112 1.38 -1.10 -6.18
CA TRP A 112 2.11 -1.58 -5.02
C TRP A 112 1.11 -2.09 -4.00
N PHE A 113 1.35 -3.28 -3.49
CA PHE A 113 0.48 -3.92 -2.52
C PHE A 113 1.31 -4.28 -1.29
N SER A 114 0.86 -3.87 -0.11
CA SER A 114 1.25 -4.51 1.14
C SER A 114 0.15 -5.49 1.56
N CYS A 115 0.53 -6.64 2.08
CA CYS A 115 -0.41 -7.67 2.49
C CYS A 115 0.14 -8.45 3.68
N ASN A 116 -0.60 -8.50 4.76
CA ASN A 116 -0.33 -9.45 5.82
C ASN A 116 -0.92 -10.83 5.45
N PRO A 117 -0.28 -11.93 5.88
CA PRO A 117 -0.82 -13.26 5.66
C PRO A 117 -2.23 -13.41 6.22
N ASP A 118 -3.14 -13.90 5.41
CA ASP A 118 -4.52 -14.16 5.77
C ASP A 118 -4.93 -15.59 5.41
N ASN A 119 -6.20 -15.83 5.17
CA ASN A 119 -6.73 -17.12 4.73
C ASN A 119 -6.09 -17.54 3.39
N PRO A 120 -5.65 -18.81 3.23
CA PRO A 120 -5.09 -19.32 1.99
C PRO A 120 -6.07 -19.28 0.81
N PHE A 121 -7.37 -19.17 1.05
CA PHE A 121 -8.42 -19.05 0.03
C PHE A 121 -8.79 -17.60 -0.27
N HIS A 122 -8.11 -16.64 0.33
CA HIS A 122 -8.38 -15.23 0.11
C HIS A 122 -8.18 -14.84 -1.37
N TRP A 123 -9.09 -14.01 -1.92
CA TRP A 123 -9.09 -13.59 -3.33
C TRP A 123 -7.74 -13.01 -3.77
N PHE A 124 -7.13 -12.16 -2.95
CA PHE A 124 -5.84 -11.52 -3.29
C PHE A 124 -4.72 -12.54 -3.45
N LYS A 125 -4.67 -13.56 -2.56
CA LYS A 125 -3.68 -14.63 -2.70
C LYS A 125 -3.87 -15.40 -4.01
N LYS A 126 -5.11 -15.80 -4.32
CA LYS A 126 -5.43 -16.58 -5.53
C LYS A 126 -5.22 -15.82 -6.82
N ASP A 127 -5.58 -14.52 -6.85
CA ASP A 127 -5.58 -13.75 -8.08
C ASP A 127 -4.33 -12.93 -8.32
N TRP A 128 -3.54 -12.67 -7.28
CA TRP A 128 -2.32 -11.88 -7.40
C TRP A 128 -1.06 -12.66 -7.03
N ILE A 129 -1.01 -13.29 -5.85
CA ILE A 129 0.20 -13.96 -5.36
C ILE A 129 0.45 -15.26 -6.15
N GLU A 130 -0.57 -16.14 -6.27
CA GLU A 130 -0.44 -17.41 -6.99
C GLU A 130 -0.30 -17.23 -8.51
N LYS A 131 -0.74 -16.09 -9.04
CA LYS A 131 -0.61 -15.74 -10.47
C LYS A 131 0.48 -14.68 -10.73
N ALA A 132 1.44 -14.52 -9.82
CA ALA A 132 2.44 -13.46 -9.90
C ALA A 132 3.26 -13.51 -11.20
N GLU A 133 3.67 -14.68 -11.65
CA GLU A 133 4.40 -14.85 -12.91
C GLU A 133 3.53 -14.47 -14.12
N LEU A 134 2.29 -14.94 -14.17
CA LEU A 134 1.34 -14.62 -15.24
C LEU A 134 1.07 -13.12 -15.34
N LYS A 135 0.94 -12.46 -14.20
CA LYS A 135 0.69 -11.02 -14.10
C LYS A 135 1.97 -10.19 -14.17
N LYS A 136 3.15 -10.80 -14.26
CA LYS A 136 4.47 -10.13 -14.23
C LYS A 136 4.65 -9.27 -12.99
N VAL A 137 4.22 -9.77 -11.84
CA VAL A 137 4.30 -9.11 -10.53
C VAL A 137 5.56 -9.57 -9.82
N LEU A 138 6.34 -8.64 -9.30
CA LEU A 138 7.40 -8.93 -8.33
C LEU A 138 6.75 -9.24 -6.99
N TYR A 139 6.84 -10.49 -6.55
CA TYR A 139 6.37 -10.92 -5.24
C TYR A 139 7.56 -11.03 -4.27
N LEU A 140 7.48 -10.30 -3.17
CA LEU A 140 8.46 -10.33 -2.09
C LEU A 140 7.78 -10.82 -0.81
N HIS A 141 8.32 -11.88 -0.23
CA HIS A 141 7.87 -12.42 1.04
C HIS A 141 8.87 -12.06 2.14
N PHE A 142 8.36 -11.48 3.22
CA PHE A 142 9.16 -11.10 4.39
C PHE A 142 8.65 -11.82 5.63
N THR A 143 9.58 -12.23 6.46
CA THR A 143 9.32 -12.79 7.79
C THR A 143 9.70 -11.77 8.86
N MET A 144 9.41 -12.08 10.12
CA MET A 144 9.86 -11.22 11.23
C MET A 144 11.40 -11.13 11.27
N ASP A 145 12.10 -12.17 10.86
CA ASP A 145 13.57 -12.20 10.90
C ASP A 145 14.21 -11.24 9.88
N ASP A 146 13.50 -10.92 8.80
CA ASP A 146 13.93 -9.94 7.78
C ASP A 146 13.82 -8.49 8.28
N ASN A 147 13.10 -8.25 9.38
CA ASN A 147 12.96 -6.92 9.94
C ASN A 147 14.20 -6.51 10.74
N LEU A 148 15.08 -5.74 10.11
CA LEU A 148 16.33 -5.27 10.70
C LEU A 148 16.14 -4.23 11.82
N SER A 149 14.96 -3.62 11.94
CA SER A 149 14.67 -2.64 12.99
C SER A 149 14.34 -3.29 14.33
N LEU A 150 14.03 -4.60 14.35
CA LEU A 150 13.76 -5.33 15.58
C LEU A 150 15.05 -5.89 16.16
N SER A 151 15.29 -5.59 17.45
CA SER A 151 16.39 -6.20 18.19
C SER A 151 16.21 -7.72 18.34
N LYS A 152 17.30 -8.45 18.55
CA LYS A 152 17.27 -9.90 18.80
C LYS A 152 16.36 -10.24 19.97
N GLU A 153 16.45 -9.48 21.05
CA GLU A 153 15.63 -9.66 22.24
C GLU A 153 14.12 -9.51 21.96
N VAL A 154 13.75 -8.52 21.15
CA VAL A 154 12.34 -8.33 20.73
C VAL A 154 11.86 -9.48 19.86
N LYS A 155 12.69 -9.97 18.94
CA LYS A 155 12.36 -11.13 18.10
C LYS A 155 12.15 -12.40 18.94
N GLU A 156 13.03 -12.69 19.88
CA GLU A 156 12.90 -13.86 20.78
C GLU A 156 11.65 -13.74 21.66
N ARG A 157 11.35 -12.55 22.18
CA ARG A 157 10.10 -12.32 22.91
C ARG A 157 8.87 -12.63 22.07
N TYR A 158 8.80 -12.17 20.82
CA TYR A 158 7.68 -12.49 19.94
C TYR A 158 7.61 -14.00 19.63
N LYS A 159 8.73 -14.65 19.37
CA LYS A 159 8.78 -16.12 19.16
C LYS A 159 8.26 -16.89 20.36
N SER A 160 8.49 -16.42 21.57
CA SER A 160 7.98 -17.06 22.79
C SER A 160 6.49 -16.78 23.06
N LEU A 161 5.97 -15.64 22.60
CA LEU A 161 4.57 -15.26 22.80
C LEU A 161 3.61 -15.99 21.84
N TYR A 162 4.06 -16.31 20.64
CA TYR A 162 3.21 -16.93 19.63
C TYR A 162 3.54 -18.40 19.46
N THR A 163 2.51 -19.26 19.46
CA THR A 163 2.62 -20.71 19.25
C THR A 163 1.64 -21.17 18.17
N GLY A 164 1.86 -22.38 17.62
CA GLY A 164 0.94 -23.01 16.69
C GLY A 164 0.65 -22.17 15.43
N ILE A 165 -0.64 -21.92 15.17
CA ILE A 165 -1.12 -21.19 13.98
C ILE A 165 -0.65 -19.73 13.98
N PHE A 166 -0.69 -19.08 15.14
CA PHE A 166 -0.26 -17.68 15.27
C PHE A 166 1.24 -17.51 14.99
N TYR A 167 2.08 -18.46 15.43
CA TYR A 167 3.50 -18.48 15.11
C TYR A 167 3.73 -18.56 13.60
N LYS A 168 3.06 -19.50 12.94
CA LYS A 168 3.17 -19.68 11.49
C LYS A 168 2.71 -18.42 10.71
N ARG A 169 1.62 -17.78 11.18
CA ARG A 169 1.05 -16.60 10.52
C ARG A 169 1.89 -15.34 10.76
N PHE A 170 2.21 -15.01 12.01
CA PHE A 170 2.82 -13.72 12.37
C PHE A 170 4.35 -13.76 12.37
N ILE A 171 4.97 -14.91 12.61
CA ILE A 171 6.42 -15.03 12.63
C ILE A 171 6.97 -15.51 11.28
N LEU A 172 6.36 -16.54 10.70
CA LEU A 172 6.81 -17.12 9.43
C LEU A 172 6.12 -16.53 8.20
N GLY A 173 5.08 -15.72 8.38
CA GLY A 173 4.39 -15.05 7.27
C GLY A 173 3.54 -15.98 6.39
N PHE A 174 3.06 -17.12 6.91
CA PHE A 174 2.25 -18.06 6.13
C PHE A 174 0.77 -17.73 6.16
N CYS A 175 0.12 -17.81 4.99
CA CYS A 175 -1.35 -17.83 4.90
C CYS A 175 -1.87 -19.17 5.42
N ILE A 176 -2.67 -19.15 6.49
CA ILE A 176 -3.15 -20.36 7.17
C ILE A 176 -4.65 -20.26 7.40
N PHE A 177 -5.34 -21.35 7.12
CA PHE A 177 -6.75 -21.50 7.44
C PHE A 177 -6.93 -21.64 8.96
N VAL A 178 -7.74 -20.78 9.55
CA VAL A 178 -8.20 -20.89 10.93
C VAL A 178 -9.67 -21.26 10.86
N PRO A 179 -10.06 -22.48 11.24
CA PRO A 179 -11.48 -22.82 11.30
C PRO A 179 -12.19 -21.88 12.26
N SER A 180 -13.29 -21.25 11.82
CA SER A 180 -14.21 -20.56 12.71
C SER A 180 -14.92 -21.62 13.56
N HIS A 181 -14.82 -21.51 14.86
CA HIS A 181 -15.62 -22.31 15.80
C HIS A 181 -17.07 -21.86 15.80
#